data_329f8a1fcbb043b54ac7c39fd16b3109
#
_entry.id   329f8a1fcbb043b54ac7c39fd16b3109
#
_cell.length_a   1.000
_cell.length_b   1.000
_cell.length_c   1.000
_cell.angle_alpha   90.00
_cell.angle_beta   90.00
_cell.angle_gamma   90.00
#
_symmetry.space_group_name_H-M   'P 1'
#
loop_
_entity.id
_entity.type
_entity.pdbx_description
1 polymer ?
#
loop_
_entity_poly.entity_id
_entity_poly.type
_entity_poly.pdbx_seq_one_letter_code
_entity_poly.pdbx_strand_id
1 'polypeptide(L)' 'NEVMDEAVSALTMLGFSPAPSSKVVQQILTENPAMAVEMVVKEALKRIK' A
#
# COMPACT_ATOMS: atom_id res chain seq x y z
N ASN A 1 -9.43 -7.30 -2.40
CA ASN A 1 -8.11 -7.92 -2.37
C ASN A 1 -7.49 -7.81 -0.98
N GLU A 2 -7.14 -8.95 -0.39
CA GLU A 2 -6.64 -9.01 0.98
C GLU A 2 -5.34 -8.23 1.15
N VAL A 3 -4.43 -8.38 0.23
CA VAL A 3 -3.14 -7.70 0.31
C VAL A 3 -3.35 -6.19 0.24
N MET A 4 -4.21 -5.74 -0.64
CA MET A 4 -4.52 -4.33 -0.76
C MET A 4 -5.13 -3.78 0.53
N ASP A 5 -6.11 -4.49 1.06
CA ASP A 5 -6.77 -4.05 2.29
C ASP A 5 -5.80 -3.99 3.46
N GLU A 6 -4.95 -5.00 3.60
CA GLU A 6 -3.97 -5.02 4.67
C GLU A 6 -2.94 -3.91 4.53
N ALA A 7 -2.48 -3.67 3.31
CA ALA A 7 -1.48 -2.63 3.08
C ALA A 7 -2.05 -1.24 3.36
N VAL A 8 -3.26 -0.99 2.89
CA VAL A 8 -3.92 0.30 3.14
C VAL A 8 -4.17 0.48 4.64
N SER A 9 -4.62 -0.58 5.30
CA SER A 9 -4.85 -0.52 6.74
C SER A 9 -3.56 -0.19 7.48
N ALA A 10 -2.46 -0.83 7.11
CA ALA A 10 -1.17 -0.57 7.74
C ALA A 10 -0.74 0.88 7.55
N LEU A 11 -0.94 1.42 6.36
CA LEU A 11 -0.57 2.81 6.08
C LEU A 11 -1.42 3.79 6.88
N THR A 12 -2.71 3.50 7.01
CA THR A 12 -3.58 4.38 7.80
C THR A 12 -3.21 4.33 9.27
N MET A 13 -2.77 3.18 9.76
CA MET A 13 -2.30 3.06 11.15
C MET A 13 -1.04 3.87 11.38
N LEU A 14 -0.25 4.08 10.33
CA LEU A 14 0.93 4.93 10.42
C LEU A 14 0.63 6.41 10.27
N GLY A 15 -0.63 6.76 10.06
CA GLY A 15 -1.03 8.15 10.00
C GLY A 15 -1.30 8.69 8.61
N PHE A 16 -1.21 7.86 7.58
CA PHE A 16 -1.49 8.31 6.22
C PHE A 16 -2.98 8.25 5.92
N SER A 17 -3.44 9.16 5.07
CA SER A 17 -4.85 9.18 4.69
C SER A 17 -5.21 7.97 3.84
N PRO A 18 -6.44 7.44 3.98
CA PRO A 18 -6.82 6.26 3.21
C PRO A 18 -6.81 6.44 1.69
N ALA A 19 -7.22 7.61 1.20
CA ALA A 19 -7.34 7.83 -0.23
C ALA A 19 -5.99 7.75 -0.95
N PRO A 20 -4.96 8.51 -0.55
CA PRO A 20 -3.65 8.37 -1.20
C PRO A 20 -3.02 7.01 -0.95
N SER A 21 -3.26 6.41 0.22
CA SER A 21 -2.74 5.08 0.53
C SER A 21 -3.29 4.05 -0.44
N SER A 22 -4.59 4.07 -0.65
CA SER A 22 -5.24 3.15 -1.56
C SER A 22 -4.70 3.28 -2.99
N LYS A 23 -4.52 4.52 -3.43
CA LYS A 23 -4.04 4.79 -4.78
C LYS A 23 -2.62 4.23 -4.99
N VAL A 24 -1.74 4.50 -4.03
CA VAL A 24 -0.36 4.04 -4.11
C VAL A 24 -0.28 2.51 -4.08
N VAL A 25 -1.03 1.89 -3.18
CA VAL A 25 -1.04 0.44 -3.08
C VAL A 25 -1.57 -0.18 -4.37
N GLN A 26 -2.60 0.41 -4.94
CA GLN A 26 -3.16 -0.07 -6.19
C GLN A 26 -2.13 -0.03 -7.32
N GLN A 27 -1.37 1.06 -7.40
CA GLN A 27 -0.31 1.18 -8.39
C GLN A 27 0.75 0.10 -8.23
N ILE A 28 1.18 -0.11 -6.99
CA ILE A 28 2.21 -1.10 -6.70
C ILE A 28 1.73 -2.50 -7.10
N LEU A 29 0.51 -2.85 -6.75
CA LEU A 29 -0.01 -4.17 -7.05
C LEU A 29 -0.30 -4.35 -8.54
N THR A 30 -0.54 -3.25 -9.26
CA THR A 30 -0.66 -3.32 -10.70
C THR A 30 0.68 -3.65 -11.35
N GLU A 31 1.75 -3.06 -10.82
CA GLU A 31 3.10 -3.31 -11.33
C GLU A 31 3.60 -4.69 -10.93
N ASN A 32 3.22 -5.14 -9.74
CA ASN A 32 3.73 -6.40 -9.19
C ASN A 32 2.64 -7.09 -8.37
N PRO A 33 1.72 -7.81 -9.02
CA PRO A 33 0.57 -8.41 -8.33
C PRO A 33 0.94 -9.47 -7.29
N ALA A 34 2.14 -10.02 -7.36
CA ALA A 34 2.57 -11.08 -6.45
C ALA A 34 3.37 -10.55 -5.25
N MET A 35 3.49 -9.23 -5.12
CA MET A 35 4.26 -8.65 -4.04
C MET A 35 3.61 -8.94 -2.69
N ALA A 36 4.43 -9.34 -1.70
CA ALA A 36 3.96 -9.57 -0.35
C ALA A 36 3.56 -8.26 0.31
N VAL A 37 2.60 -8.33 1.25
CA VAL A 37 2.07 -7.13 1.88
C VAL A 37 3.17 -6.28 2.55
N GLU A 38 4.15 -6.93 3.17
CA GLU A 38 5.25 -6.21 3.79
C GLU A 38 6.01 -5.35 2.79
N MET A 39 6.26 -5.92 1.63
CA MET A 39 6.97 -5.20 0.58
C MET A 39 6.12 -4.10 -0.03
N VAL A 40 4.82 -4.35 -0.14
CA VAL A 40 3.89 -3.33 -0.64
C VAL A 40 3.93 -2.10 0.28
N VAL A 41 3.89 -2.34 1.59
CA VAL A 41 3.92 -1.24 2.55
C VAL A 41 5.24 -0.48 2.46
N LYS A 42 6.36 -1.19 2.37
CA LYS A 42 7.67 -0.55 2.26
C LYS A 42 7.75 0.33 1.01
N GLU A 43 7.30 -0.21 -0.11
CA GLU A 43 7.33 0.53 -1.36
C GLU A 43 6.40 1.74 -1.30
N ALA A 44 5.23 1.56 -0.69
CA ALA A 44 4.27 2.66 -0.54
C ALA A 44 4.86 3.80 0.28
N LEU A 45 5.60 3.47 1.34
CA LEU A 45 6.22 4.51 2.17
C LEU A 45 7.21 5.34 1.39
N LYS A 46 7.86 4.76 0.41
CA LYS A 46 8.78 5.50 -0.45
C LYS A 46 8.04 6.45 -1.39
N ARG A 47 6.91 6.01 -1.89
CA ARG A 47 6.17 6.76 -2.91
C ARG A 47 5.26 7.82 -2.32
N ILE A 48 4.73 7.57 -1.13
CA ILE A 48 3.70 8.42 -0.54
C ILE A 48 4.27 9.67 0.12
N LYS A 49 5.54 9.72 0.35
CA LYS A 49 6.19 10.87 0.98
C LYS A 49 6.11 12.12 0.13
#